data_0ae49c73a72e7e9609db3c1c17428ea1
#
_entry.id   0ae49c73a72e7e9609db3c1c17428ea1
#
_cell.length_a   1.000
_cell.length_b   1.000
_cell.length_c   1.000
_cell.angle_alpha   90.00
_cell.angle_beta   90.00
_cell.angle_gamma   90.00
#
_symmetry.space_group_name_H-M   'P 1'
#
loop_
_entity.id
_entity.type
_entity.pdbx_description
1 polymer ?
#
loop_
_entity_poly.entity_id
_entity_poly.type
_entity_poly.pdbx_seq_one_letter_code
_entity_poly.pdbx_strand_id
1 'polypeptide(L)'
;PRHSLDKLKALRKDTYLTQTFDVFDPVTGAYDKKVRDAEPIGNMDRYLEAYPVFANYPEATNTTNEEAITGTLESLTRIRDLCQENGINLIVLCAPVYADYMDYFSWDQVADFYTRLAQVTPYWDFSYSSVSFEPRYFYDETHFRNCVGKMALARIFGDDSLYIPDDFGVYVTSDNVQEHLADMAQAAPLA
;
A
#
# COMPACT_ATOMS: atom_id res chain seq x y z
N PRO A 1 12.13 27.11 5.83
CA PRO A 1 13.25 27.64 6.60
C PRO A 1 13.47 26.89 7.93
N ARG A 2 12.41 26.57 8.71
CA ARG A 2 12.56 25.92 10.02
C ARG A 2 13.16 24.51 9.91
N HIS A 3 12.67 23.69 9.00
CA HIS A 3 13.21 22.34 8.73
C HIS A 3 14.69 22.33 8.33
N SER A 4 15.15 23.31 7.58
CA SER A 4 16.55 23.39 7.17
C SER A 4 17.48 23.74 8.33
N LEU A 5 17.00 24.59 9.27
CA LEU A 5 17.75 24.91 10.50
C LEU A 5 17.78 23.73 11.47
N ASP A 6 16.69 22.97 11.55
CA ASP A 6 16.64 21.78 12.41
C ASP A 6 17.56 20.68 11.87
N LYS A 7 17.64 20.50 10.56
CA LYS A 7 18.62 19.61 9.90
C LYS A 7 20.06 20.02 10.18
N LEU A 8 20.38 21.32 10.08
CA LEU A 8 21.72 21.82 10.38
C LEU A 8 22.10 21.64 11.86
N LYS A 9 21.13 21.78 12.77
CA LYS A 9 21.35 21.51 14.21
C LYS A 9 21.55 20.02 14.48
N ALA A 10 20.81 19.15 13.79
CA ALA A 10 20.92 17.70 13.91
C ALA A 10 22.26 17.17 13.36
N LEU A 11 22.78 17.74 12.26
CA LEU A 11 24.10 17.43 11.73
C LEU A 11 25.24 17.70 12.73
N ARG A 12 25.11 18.76 13.58
CA ARG A 12 26.10 19.07 14.60
C ARG A 12 26.10 18.12 15.80
N LYS A 13 25.04 17.33 15.96
CA LYS A 13 24.86 16.43 17.11
C LYS A 13 25.01 14.95 16.75
N ASP A 14 25.41 14.62 15.52
CA ASP A 14 25.42 13.26 14.97
C ASP A 14 24.07 12.50 15.11
N THR A 15 22.99 13.21 15.41
CA THR A 15 21.66 12.61 15.62
C THR A 15 20.83 12.56 14.34
N TYR A 16 21.35 13.09 13.24
CA TYR A 16 20.63 13.18 11.98
C TYR A 16 20.43 11.82 11.28
N LEU A 17 21.29 10.86 11.57
CA LEU A 17 21.28 9.52 10.95
C LEU A 17 20.88 8.40 11.92
N THR A 18 20.57 8.71 13.18
CA THR A 18 20.23 7.70 14.18
C THR A 18 18.73 7.71 14.48
N GLN A 19 17.92 7.46 13.47
CA GLN A 19 16.58 6.96 13.77
C GLN A 19 16.71 5.46 14.03
N THR A 20 16.22 5.02 15.17
CA THR A 20 16.36 3.65 15.70
C THR A 20 15.71 2.58 14.81
N PHE A 21 14.88 2.97 13.86
CA PHE A 21 14.08 2.04 13.06
C PHE A 21 14.41 2.04 11.57
N ASP A 22 15.10 3.06 11.07
CA ASP A 22 15.32 3.27 9.65
C ASP A 22 16.81 3.20 9.34
N VAL A 23 17.17 2.34 8.41
CA VAL A 23 18.55 2.20 7.93
C VAL A 23 18.63 2.70 6.50
N PHE A 24 19.49 3.68 6.27
CA PHE A 24 19.82 4.13 4.93
C PHE A 24 21.19 3.59 4.52
N ASP A 25 21.27 2.99 3.35
CA ASP A 25 22.53 2.68 2.73
C ASP A 25 23.17 3.99 2.21
N PRO A 26 24.35 4.38 2.72
CA PRO A 26 24.96 5.65 2.36
C PRO A 26 25.52 5.68 0.93
N VAL A 27 25.66 4.53 0.28
CA VAL A 27 26.20 4.42 -1.08
C VAL A 27 25.06 4.40 -2.11
N THR A 28 24.04 3.60 -1.86
CA THR A 28 22.92 3.42 -2.80
C THR A 28 21.74 4.33 -2.52
N GLY A 29 21.66 4.89 -1.31
CA GLY A 29 20.49 5.62 -0.82
C GLY A 29 19.29 4.72 -0.50
N ALA A 30 19.46 3.40 -0.55
CA ALA A 30 18.40 2.47 -0.25
C ALA A 30 17.92 2.64 1.20
N TYR A 31 16.61 2.70 1.36
CA TYR A 31 15.94 2.83 2.65
C TYR A 31 15.38 1.48 3.07
N ASP A 32 15.68 1.07 4.31
CA ASP A 32 15.31 -0.24 4.81
C ASP A 32 14.82 -0.15 6.27
N LYS A 33 13.66 -0.72 6.53
CA LYS A 33 13.07 -0.84 7.87
C LYS A 33 13.42 -2.16 8.59
N LYS A 34 14.56 -2.79 8.25
CA LYS A 34 14.98 -4.09 8.80
C LYS A 34 14.86 -4.19 10.31
N VAL A 35 15.20 -3.14 11.04
CA VAL A 35 15.15 -3.15 12.51
C VAL A 35 13.70 -3.26 12.98
N ARG A 36 12.78 -2.54 12.35
CA ARG A 36 11.35 -2.59 12.67
C ARG A 36 10.71 -3.88 12.18
N ASP A 37 11.13 -4.40 11.04
CA ASP A 37 10.68 -5.70 10.52
C ASP A 37 11.12 -6.88 11.39
N ALA A 38 12.26 -6.76 12.06
CA ALA A 38 12.77 -7.77 12.98
C ALA A 38 12.09 -7.73 14.36
N GLU A 39 11.22 -6.76 14.63
CA GLU A 39 10.48 -6.68 15.90
C GLU A 39 9.58 -7.92 16.05
N PRO A 40 9.76 -8.74 17.11
CA PRO A 40 8.95 -9.92 17.28
C PRO A 40 7.52 -9.54 17.69
N ILE A 41 6.56 -9.83 16.85
CA ILE A 41 5.13 -9.68 17.13
C ILE A 41 4.62 -10.98 17.76
N GLY A 42 5.07 -11.26 18.96
CA GLY A 42 4.70 -12.48 19.70
C GLY A 42 3.39 -12.37 20.48
N ASN A 43 2.90 -11.16 20.70
CA ASN A 43 1.64 -10.89 21.39
C ASN A 43 0.93 -9.72 20.70
N MET A 44 -0.20 -9.99 20.08
CA MET A 44 -0.96 -9.01 19.30
C MET A 44 -1.52 -7.89 20.18
N ASP A 45 -2.01 -8.21 21.39
CA ASP A 45 -2.58 -7.20 22.29
C ASP A 45 -1.53 -6.15 22.66
N ARG A 46 -0.31 -6.59 23.01
CA ARG A 46 0.80 -5.68 23.28
C ARG A 46 1.25 -4.89 22.06
N TYR A 47 1.17 -5.51 20.87
CA TYR A 47 1.49 -4.81 19.65
C TYR A 47 0.50 -3.68 19.38
N LEU A 48 -0.80 -3.95 19.50
CA LEU A 48 -1.86 -2.94 19.32
C LEU A 48 -1.81 -1.85 20.40
N GLU A 49 -1.46 -2.20 21.66
CA GLU A 49 -1.20 -1.21 22.72
C GLU A 49 -0.04 -0.27 22.36
N ALA A 50 1.05 -0.82 21.82
CA ALA A 50 2.23 -0.05 21.44
C ALA A 50 2.02 0.81 20.19
N TYR A 51 1.10 0.39 19.32
CA TYR A 51 0.79 1.04 18.05
C TYR A 51 -0.70 1.42 17.95
N PRO A 52 -1.15 2.45 18.70
CA PRO A 52 -2.56 2.85 18.75
C PRO A 52 -3.11 3.35 17.40
N VAL A 53 -2.27 3.48 16.40
CA VAL A 53 -2.67 3.78 15.01
C VAL A 53 -3.67 2.76 14.46
N PHE A 54 -3.65 1.52 14.93
CA PHE A 54 -4.61 0.49 14.53
C PHE A 54 -5.93 0.49 15.31
N ALA A 55 -6.11 1.38 16.30
CA ALA A 55 -7.28 1.44 17.17
C ALA A 55 -8.02 2.79 17.11
N ASN A 56 -7.36 3.83 16.66
CA ASN A 56 -7.88 5.20 16.66
C ASN A 56 -7.95 5.73 15.24
N TYR A 57 -8.86 5.17 14.45
CA TYR A 57 -9.16 5.75 13.15
C TYR A 57 -10.12 6.93 13.34
N PRO A 58 -9.77 8.13 12.85
CA PRO A 58 -10.75 9.22 12.81
C PRO A 58 -11.91 8.75 11.93
N GLU A 59 -13.14 9.04 12.35
CA GLU A 59 -14.30 8.88 11.47
C GLU A 59 -13.99 9.54 10.14
N ALA A 60 -13.93 8.73 9.10
CA ALA A 60 -13.43 9.18 7.83
C ALA A 60 -14.43 10.06 7.12
N THR A 61 -13.93 11.17 6.71
CA THR A 61 -14.62 12.10 5.81
C THR A 61 -13.79 12.31 4.53
N ASN A 62 -12.97 11.34 4.14
CA ASN A 62 -12.23 11.44 2.90
C ASN A 62 -13.18 11.27 1.72
N THR A 63 -13.76 12.35 1.30
CA THR A 63 -14.37 12.45 -0.01
C THR A 63 -13.25 12.65 -1.02
N THR A 64 -12.85 11.59 -1.71
CA THR A 64 -12.10 11.75 -2.96
C THR A 64 -12.98 12.55 -3.90
N ASN A 65 -12.52 13.71 -4.34
CA ASN A 65 -13.31 14.47 -5.30
C ASN A 65 -13.09 13.90 -6.71
N GLU A 66 -14.07 14.01 -7.55
CA GLU A 66 -14.04 13.55 -8.95
C GLU A 66 -12.86 14.14 -9.74
N GLU A 67 -12.46 15.37 -9.45
CA GLU A 67 -11.30 16.02 -10.08
C GLU A 67 -9.99 15.28 -9.76
N ALA A 68 -9.80 14.84 -8.51
CA ALA A 68 -8.62 14.08 -8.10
C ALA A 68 -8.56 12.69 -8.78
N ILE A 69 -9.69 11.98 -8.85
CA ILE A 69 -9.80 10.70 -9.54
C ILE A 69 -9.45 10.88 -11.02
N THR A 70 -10.10 11.82 -11.69
CA THR A 70 -9.89 12.08 -13.12
C THR A 70 -8.44 12.48 -13.40
N GLY A 71 -7.86 13.41 -12.64
CA GLY A 71 -6.47 13.83 -12.79
C GLY A 71 -5.46 12.69 -12.56
N THR A 72 -5.74 11.77 -11.64
CA THR A 72 -4.92 10.58 -11.41
C THR A 72 -4.96 9.64 -12.62
N LEU A 73 -6.15 9.34 -13.14
CA LEU A 73 -6.32 8.44 -14.30
C LEU A 73 -5.75 9.04 -15.59
N GLU A 74 -5.87 10.35 -15.81
CA GLU A 74 -5.23 11.04 -16.92
C GLU A 74 -3.69 10.97 -16.83
N SER A 75 -3.15 11.12 -15.62
CA SER A 75 -1.71 11.03 -15.39
C SER A 75 -1.21 9.60 -15.65
N LEU A 76 -1.94 8.60 -15.19
CA LEU A 76 -1.62 7.19 -15.45
C LEU A 76 -1.72 6.86 -16.95
N THR A 77 -2.73 7.39 -17.65
CA THR A 77 -2.86 7.23 -19.08
C THR A 77 -1.61 7.74 -19.81
N ARG A 78 -1.12 8.94 -19.46
CA ARG A 78 0.12 9.48 -20.03
C ARG A 78 1.35 8.63 -19.71
N ILE A 79 1.45 8.10 -18.49
CA ILE A 79 2.54 7.19 -18.10
C ILE A 79 2.48 5.90 -18.92
N ARG A 80 1.31 5.29 -19.06
CA ARG A 80 1.10 4.10 -19.88
C ARG A 80 1.53 4.32 -21.33
N ASP A 81 1.06 5.40 -21.93
CA ASP A 81 1.35 5.73 -23.33
C ASP A 81 2.86 5.97 -23.53
N LEU A 82 3.50 6.71 -22.61
CA LEU A 82 4.95 6.92 -22.64
C LEU A 82 5.74 5.60 -22.50
N CYS A 83 5.32 4.71 -21.61
CA CYS A 83 5.93 3.40 -21.46
C CYS A 83 5.78 2.57 -22.74
N GLN A 84 4.60 2.56 -23.34
CA GLN A 84 4.31 1.84 -24.58
C GLN A 84 5.14 2.36 -25.74
N GLU A 85 5.23 3.68 -25.92
CA GLU A 85 6.04 4.32 -26.97
C GLU A 85 7.54 3.99 -26.86
N ASN A 86 8.03 3.77 -25.64
CA ASN A 86 9.44 3.49 -25.37
C ASN A 86 9.73 2.00 -25.12
N GLY A 87 8.79 1.10 -25.31
CA GLY A 87 8.97 -0.34 -25.10
C GLY A 87 9.23 -0.72 -23.65
N ILE A 88 8.74 0.08 -22.69
CA ILE A 88 8.88 -0.16 -21.25
C ILE A 88 7.71 -1.00 -20.78
N ASN A 89 8.00 -2.10 -20.09
CA ASN A 89 6.97 -2.91 -19.46
C ASN A 89 6.45 -2.23 -18.19
N LEU A 90 5.23 -1.72 -18.22
CA LEU A 90 4.57 -1.08 -17.09
C LEU A 90 3.77 -2.13 -16.29
N ILE A 91 4.03 -2.22 -14.99
CA ILE A 91 3.23 -2.99 -14.04
C ILE A 91 2.55 -2.00 -13.11
N VAL A 92 1.23 -1.99 -13.10
CA VAL A 92 0.41 -1.16 -12.20
C VAL A 92 -0.11 -2.03 -11.07
N LEU A 93 -0.11 -1.50 -9.86
CA LEU A 93 -0.67 -2.18 -8.70
C LEU A 93 -1.39 -1.19 -7.75
N CYS A 94 -2.46 -1.66 -7.14
CA CYS A 94 -3.05 -1.07 -5.95
C CYS A 94 -2.36 -1.69 -4.73
N ALA A 95 -1.71 -0.86 -3.93
CA ALA A 95 -0.87 -1.31 -2.82
C ALA A 95 -1.69 -1.95 -1.70
N PRO A 96 -1.15 -2.94 -0.96
CA PRO A 96 -1.78 -3.46 0.23
C PRO A 96 -1.99 -2.36 1.27
N VAL A 97 -3.19 -2.30 1.84
CA VAL A 97 -3.54 -1.38 2.93
C VAL A 97 -4.21 -2.17 4.05
N TYR A 98 -4.16 -1.64 5.27
CA TYR A 98 -4.93 -2.20 6.38
C TYR A 98 -6.42 -1.97 6.13
N ALA A 99 -7.26 -2.96 6.47
CA ALA A 99 -8.67 -2.97 6.07
C ALA A 99 -9.42 -1.70 6.45
N ASP A 100 -9.21 -1.19 7.66
CA ASP A 100 -9.89 0.00 8.15
C ASP A 100 -9.59 1.26 7.31
N TYR A 101 -8.47 1.27 6.55
CA TYR A 101 -8.18 2.36 5.61
C TYR A 101 -9.20 2.43 4.48
N MET A 102 -9.75 1.29 4.05
CA MET A 102 -10.77 1.28 3.01
C MET A 102 -12.09 1.89 3.47
N ASP A 103 -12.37 1.87 4.78
CA ASP A 103 -13.57 2.48 5.37
C ASP A 103 -13.58 4.02 5.26
N TYR A 104 -12.41 4.62 4.93
CA TYR A 104 -12.34 6.05 4.64
C TYR A 104 -13.03 6.45 3.32
N PHE A 105 -13.33 5.51 2.47
CA PHE A 105 -13.92 5.77 1.16
C PHE A 105 -15.30 5.14 1.08
N SER A 106 -16.22 5.82 0.39
CA SER A 106 -17.47 5.15 0.06
C SER A 106 -17.22 4.03 -0.94
N TRP A 107 -17.94 2.93 -0.79
CA TRP A 107 -17.80 1.80 -1.72
C TRP A 107 -18.04 2.21 -3.18
N ASP A 108 -19.01 3.09 -3.43
CA ASP A 108 -19.29 3.59 -4.77
C ASP A 108 -18.07 4.31 -5.38
N GLN A 109 -17.31 5.07 -4.59
CA GLN A 109 -16.09 5.74 -5.05
C GLN A 109 -14.97 4.75 -5.34
N VAL A 110 -14.80 3.74 -4.50
CA VAL A 110 -13.83 2.65 -4.72
C VAL A 110 -14.16 1.89 -6.01
N ALA A 111 -15.42 1.49 -6.15
CA ALA A 111 -15.88 0.74 -7.32
C ALA A 111 -15.76 1.56 -8.62
N ASP A 112 -16.08 2.86 -8.59
CA ASP A 112 -15.91 3.76 -9.74
C ASP A 112 -14.43 3.90 -10.12
N PHE A 113 -13.57 4.19 -9.14
CA PHE A 113 -12.13 4.33 -9.40
C PHE A 113 -11.53 3.06 -10.01
N TYR A 114 -11.81 1.89 -9.44
CA TYR A 114 -11.25 0.62 -9.90
C TYR A 114 -11.78 0.22 -11.28
N THR A 115 -13.07 0.47 -11.54
CA THR A 115 -13.66 0.25 -12.85
C THR A 115 -12.98 1.13 -13.91
N ARG A 116 -12.80 2.41 -13.62
CA ARG A 116 -12.13 3.36 -14.54
C ARG A 116 -10.64 3.06 -14.69
N LEU A 117 -9.97 2.64 -13.63
CA LEU A 117 -8.57 2.19 -13.68
C LEU A 117 -8.41 1.01 -14.62
N ALA A 118 -9.30 0.01 -14.57
CA ALA A 118 -9.30 -1.14 -15.46
C ALA A 118 -9.50 -0.77 -16.94
N GLN A 119 -10.19 0.35 -17.23
CA GLN A 119 -10.32 0.89 -18.59
C GLN A 119 -9.01 1.55 -19.08
N VAL A 120 -8.20 2.08 -18.17
CA VAL A 120 -6.90 2.68 -18.51
C VAL A 120 -5.87 1.58 -18.79
N THR A 121 -5.72 0.64 -17.87
CA THR A 121 -4.70 -0.43 -17.95
C THR A 121 -5.05 -1.57 -17.01
N PRO A 122 -4.71 -2.82 -17.33
CA PRO A 122 -4.74 -3.89 -16.35
C PRO A 122 -3.85 -3.57 -15.13
N TYR A 123 -4.22 -4.06 -13.96
CA TYR A 123 -3.47 -3.83 -12.73
C TYR A 123 -3.55 -5.04 -11.78
N TRP A 124 -2.62 -5.12 -10.86
CA TRP A 124 -2.68 -6.03 -9.73
C TRP A 124 -3.35 -5.33 -8.55
N ASP A 125 -4.38 -5.93 -8.00
CA ASP A 125 -5.00 -5.42 -6.78
C ASP A 125 -4.56 -6.25 -5.56
N PHE A 126 -3.87 -5.58 -4.64
CA PHE A 126 -3.47 -6.10 -3.33
C PHE A 126 -4.14 -5.36 -2.18
N SER A 127 -5.01 -4.40 -2.48
CA SER A 127 -5.52 -3.45 -1.49
C SER A 127 -6.42 -4.09 -0.44
N TYR A 128 -7.09 -5.19 -0.78
CA TYR A 128 -8.05 -5.84 0.10
C TYR A 128 -8.00 -7.36 -0.03
N SER A 129 -7.64 -8.03 1.06
CA SER A 129 -7.50 -9.49 1.14
C SER A 129 -7.44 -9.92 2.61
N SER A 130 -7.30 -11.21 2.90
CA SER A 130 -7.06 -11.71 4.25
C SER A 130 -5.83 -11.07 4.92
N VAL A 131 -4.83 -10.68 4.15
CA VAL A 131 -3.64 -9.95 4.65
C VAL A 131 -4.01 -8.59 5.23
N SER A 132 -5.01 -7.91 4.65
CA SER A 132 -5.43 -6.57 5.06
C SER A 132 -6.02 -6.52 6.48
N PHE A 133 -6.50 -7.63 7.01
CA PHE A 133 -7.09 -7.72 8.37
C PHE A 133 -6.07 -8.08 9.46
N GLU A 134 -4.79 -8.23 9.11
CA GLU A 134 -3.76 -8.65 10.04
C GLU A 134 -2.81 -7.50 10.36
N PRO A 135 -2.96 -6.79 11.50
CA PRO A 135 -2.11 -5.64 11.85
C PRO A 135 -0.61 -5.94 11.84
N ARG A 136 -0.23 -7.23 12.08
CA ARG A 136 1.18 -7.68 12.04
C ARG A 136 1.88 -7.46 10.72
N TYR A 137 1.13 -7.29 9.64
CA TYR A 137 1.66 -7.07 8.30
C TYR A 137 1.87 -5.60 7.97
N PHE A 138 1.49 -4.70 8.87
CA PHE A 138 1.52 -3.26 8.63
C PHE A 138 2.31 -2.53 9.71
N TYR A 139 2.81 -1.35 9.38
CA TYR A 139 3.37 -0.38 10.31
C TYR A 139 2.32 0.63 10.77
N ASP A 140 1.39 0.92 9.92
CA ASP A 140 0.19 1.73 10.06
C ASP A 140 -0.82 1.34 8.97
N GLU A 141 -1.90 2.08 8.83
CA GLU A 141 -2.99 1.77 7.91
C GLU A 141 -2.61 1.72 6.42
N THR A 142 -1.54 2.40 6.02
CA THR A 142 -1.13 2.54 4.61
C THR A 142 0.26 1.98 4.30
N HIS A 143 1.03 1.64 5.32
CA HIS A 143 2.40 1.17 5.13
C HIS A 143 2.54 -0.30 5.55
N PHE A 144 2.64 -1.16 4.57
CA PHE A 144 2.85 -2.59 4.77
C PHE A 144 4.33 -2.92 5.05
N ARG A 145 4.56 -4.05 5.73
CA ARG A 145 5.91 -4.55 6.03
C ARG A 145 6.57 -5.20 4.82
N ASN A 146 7.89 -5.33 4.84
CA ASN A 146 8.68 -5.91 3.75
C ASN A 146 8.24 -7.34 3.38
N CYS A 147 7.74 -8.13 4.34
CA CYS A 147 7.22 -9.47 4.07
C CYS A 147 6.02 -9.43 3.10
N VAL A 148 5.13 -8.45 3.24
CA VAL A 148 3.98 -8.26 2.34
C VAL A 148 4.44 -7.83 0.95
N GLY A 149 5.41 -6.92 0.88
CA GLY A 149 6.02 -6.53 -0.40
C GLY A 149 6.67 -7.72 -1.13
N LYS A 150 7.32 -8.63 -0.40
CA LYS A 150 7.86 -9.88 -0.98
C LYS A 150 6.75 -10.78 -1.52
N MET A 151 5.65 -10.96 -0.79
CA MET A 151 4.49 -11.72 -1.28
C MET A 151 3.90 -11.09 -2.53
N ALA A 152 3.78 -9.77 -2.59
CA ALA A 152 3.27 -9.07 -3.78
C ALA A 152 4.17 -9.28 -4.99
N LEU A 153 5.49 -9.12 -4.84
CA LEU A 153 6.44 -9.40 -5.91
C LEU A 153 6.42 -10.87 -6.35
N ALA A 154 6.35 -11.80 -5.40
CA ALA A 154 6.25 -13.22 -5.70
C ALA A 154 4.99 -13.54 -6.51
N ARG A 155 3.84 -12.95 -6.16
CA ARG A 155 2.59 -13.09 -6.92
C ARG A 155 2.71 -12.54 -8.35
N ILE A 156 3.27 -11.33 -8.48
CA ILE A 156 3.44 -10.68 -9.80
C ILE A 156 4.38 -11.47 -10.72
N PHE A 157 5.45 -12.03 -10.17
CA PHE A 157 6.49 -12.70 -10.96
C PHE A 157 6.39 -14.24 -10.95
N GLY A 158 5.37 -14.80 -10.30
CA GLY A 158 5.15 -16.25 -10.27
C GLY A 158 6.23 -17.01 -9.49
N ASP A 159 6.67 -16.46 -8.35
CA ASP A 159 7.63 -17.14 -7.47
C ASP A 159 6.88 -18.00 -6.44
N ASP A 160 6.87 -19.30 -6.66
CA ASP A 160 6.19 -20.28 -5.80
C ASP A 160 7.00 -20.68 -4.54
N SER A 161 8.14 -20.04 -4.30
CA SER A 161 8.98 -20.34 -3.12
C SER A 161 8.41 -19.76 -1.81
N LEU A 162 7.46 -18.84 -1.91
CA LEU A 162 6.79 -18.20 -0.79
C LEU A 162 5.33 -18.66 -0.67
N TYR A 163 4.86 -18.86 0.56
CA TYR A 163 3.44 -18.98 0.79
C TYR A 163 2.77 -17.61 0.60
N ILE A 164 1.75 -17.57 -0.24
CA ILE A 164 0.94 -16.39 -0.54
C ILE A 164 -0.52 -16.81 -0.39
N PRO A 165 -1.34 -16.12 0.43
CA PRO A 165 -2.78 -16.39 0.51
C PRO A 165 -3.44 -16.33 -0.86
N ASP A 166 -4.39 -17.21 -1.14
CA ASP A 166 -5.01 -17.32 -2.46
C ASP A 166 -5.73 -16.03 -2.88
N ASP A 167 -6.29 -15.31 -1.92
CA ASP A 167 -6.98 -14.04 -2.10
C ASP A 167 -6.06 -12.83 -2.18
N PHE A 168 -4.73 -12.99 -1.98
CA PHE A 168 -3.77 -11.90 -2.00
C PHE A 168 -3.22 -11.68 -3.40
N GLY A 169 -3.63 -10.59 -4.04
CA GLY A 169 -3.18 -10.16 -5.36
C GLY A 169 -4.00 -10.75 -6.50
N VAL A 170 -4.98 -10.00 -6.97
CA VAL A 170 -5.81 -10.32 -8.11
C VAL A 170 -5.37 -9.52 -9.32
N TYR A 171 -5.18 -10.18 -10.47
CA TYR A 171 -4.94 -9.48 -11.73
C TYR A 171 -6.24 -9.02 -12.34
N VAL A 172 -6.46 -7.71 -12.34
CA VAL A 172 -7.72 -7.07 -12.74
C VAL A 172 -7.58 -6.47 -14.14
N THR A 173 -8.60 -6.71 -14.95
CA THR A 173 -8.75 -6.21 -16.31
C THR A 173 -10.14 -5.59 -16.49
N SER A 174 -10.39 -4.95 -17.61
CA SER A 174 -11.74 -4.48 -17.97
C SER A 174 -12.80 -5.59 -18.01
N ASP A 175 -12.38 -6.83 -18.23
CA ASP A 175 -13.29 -7.97 -18.39
C ASP A 175 -13.74 -8.57 -17.05
N ASN A 176 -12.88 -8.52 -16.01
CA ASN A 176 -13.15 -9.15 -14.72
C ASN A 176 -13.32 -8.16 -13.55
N VAL A 177 -13.20 -6.86 -13.76
CA VAL A 177 -13.27 -5.86 -12.69
C VAL A 177 -14.57 -5.89 -11.91
N GLN A 178 -15.70 -6.18 -12.55
CA GLN A 178 -16.99 -6.23 -11.85
C GLN A 178 -17.14 -7.46 -10.94
N GLU A 179 -16.61 -8.60 -11.38
CA GLU A 179 -16.54 -9.82 -10.56
C GLU A 179 -15.61 -9.59 -9.36
N HIS A 180 -14.42 -9.04 -9.61
CA HIS A 180 -13.46 -8.71 -8.55
C HIS A 180 -14.05 -7.75 -7.50
N LEU A 181 -14.74 -6.70 -7.93
CA LEU A 181 -15.42 -5.76 -7.02
C LEU A 181 -16.54 -6.43 -6.20
N ALA A 182 -17.28 -7.36 -6.79
CA ALA A 182 -18.29 -8.13 -6.08
C ALA A 182 -17.67 -9.04 -5.01
N ASP A 183 -16.50 -9.64 -5.30
CA ASP A 183 -15.76 -10.46 -4.33
C ASP A 183 -15.20 -9.60 -3.19
N MET A 184 -14.63 -8.43 -3.50
CA MET A 184 -14.16 -7.48 -2.49
C MET A 184 -15.30 -7.05 -1.54
N ALA A 185 -16.47 -6.74 -2.08
CA ALA A 185 -17.63 -6.34 -1.28
C ALA A 185 -18.13 -7.45 -0.34
N GLN A 186 -17.92 -8.73 -0.72
CA GLN A 186 -18.29 -9.88 0.11
C GLN A 186 -17.22 -10.24 1.15
N ALA A 187 -15.96 -9.93 0.86
CA ALA A 187 -14.83 -10.18 1.76
C ALA A 187 -14.75 -9.16 2.90
N ALA A 188 -15.49 -8.03 2.81
CA ALA A 188 -15.61 -7.10 3.92
C ALA A 188 -16.07 -7.85 5.18
N PRO A 189 -15.42 -7.68 6.36
CA PRO A 189 -15.87 -8.33 7.57
C PRO A 189 -17.32 -7.93 7.78
N LEU A 190 -18.17 -8.94 7.97
CA LEU A 190 -19.52 -8.72 8.41
C LEU A 190 -19.44 -7.97 9.74
N ALA A 191 -19.80 -6.69 9.72
CA ALA A 191 -19.80 -5.80 10.87
C ALA A 191 -20.66 -6.37 12.03
#